data_ab9ac6c9a33343e848115edb46dfe125
#
_entry.id   ab9ac6c9a33343e848115edb46dfe125
#
_cell.length_a   1.000
_cell.length_b   1.000
_cell.length_c   1.000
_cell.angle_alpha   90.00
_cell.angle_beta   90.00
_cell.angle_gamma   90.00
#
_symmetry.space_group_name_H-M   'P 1'
#
loop_
_entity.id
_entity.type
_entity.pdbx_description
1 polymer ?
#
loop_
_entity_poly.entity_id
_entity_poly.type
_entity_poly.pdbx_seq_one_letter_code
_entity_poly.pdbx_strand_id
1 'polypeptide(L)'
;NTTNGPLTAKEIQAITFDADINEVYGMQFTLTVNNADLADIYVGNTKLEDTNIAKISDNTYTVSWNDINAVSGKELLTIHVVPNANTNVSDVISISSNVTSAEVYSGETLSTGKLSLRFAGTENNAFALYQNEPNPFTDKTTISFYLPEAGDATLKVFDVNGKMIYTNKGSFGKGIN
;
A
#
# COMPACT_ATOMS: atom_id res chain seq x y z
N ASN A 1 -0.05 -3.01 -8.08
CA ASN A 1 1.02 -4.01 -7.95
C ASN A 1 2.33 -3.46 -8.51
N THR A 2 3.44 -3.71 -7.88
CA THR A 2 4.80 -3.43 -8.38
C THR A 2 5.73 -4.56 -7.96
N THR A 3 6.92 -4.64 -8.60
CA THR A 3 7.98 -5.56 -8.19
C THR A 3 8.66 -5.04 -6.92
N ASN A 4 8.91 -5.93 -5.95
CA ASN A 4 9.75 -5.60 -4.81
C ASN A 4 11.23 -5.78 -5.16
N GLY A 5 11.74 -4.87 -5.97
CA GLY A 5 13.14 -4.87 -6.39
C GLY A 5 14.05 -4.11 -5.43
N PRO A 6 15.38 -4.30 -5.56
CA PRO A 6 16.36 -3.49 -4.87
C PRO A 6 16.36 -2.06 -5.39
N LEU A 7 16.55 -1.11 -4.50
CA LEU A 7 16.74 0.32 -4.77
C LEU A 7 18.18 0.70 -4.46
N THR A 8 18.79 1.48 -5.34
CA THR A 8 20.16 1.98 -5.18
C THR A 8 20.18 3.29 -4.40
N ALA A 9 21.04 3.38 -3.40
CA ALA A 9 21.21 4.59 -2.59
C ALA A 9 21.68 5.78 -3.43
N LYS A 10 21.16 6.96 -3.09
CA LYS A 10 21.55 8.27 -3.66
C LYS A 10 21.29 8.44 -5.16
N GLU A 11 20.50 7.58 -5.76
CA GLU A 11 20.03 7.68 -7.14
C GLU A 11 18.50 7.83 -7.16
N ILE A 12 17.99 8.57 -8.16
CA ILE A 12 16.53 8.64 -8.36
C ILE A 12 16.05 7.29 -8.87
N GLN A 13 15.10 6.70 -8.16
CA GLN A 13 14.50 5.41 -8.49
C GLN A 13 13.01 5.60 -8.78
N ALA A 14 12.56 5.13 -9.93
CA ALA A 14 11.16 5.11 -10.32
C ALA A 14 10.50 3.81 -9.83
N ILE A 15 9.44 3.93 -9.05
CA ILE A 15 8.64 2.81 -8.56
C ILE A 15 7.27 2.91 -9.19
N THR A 16 6.99 2.05 -10.16
CA THR A 16 5.74 2.06 -10.93
C THR A 16 4.81 0.97 -10.47
N PHE A 17 3.55 1.33 -10.29
CA PHE A 17 2.48 0.45 -9.82
C PHE A 17 1.42 0.29 -10.90
N ASP A 18 1.11 -0.96 -11.22
CA ASP A 18 -0.04 -1.34 -12.02
C ASP A 18 -1.25 -1.64 -11.14
N ALA A 19 -2.43 -1.37 -11.64
CA ALA A 19 -3.69 -1.79 -11.04
C ALA A 19 -4.54 -2.55 -12.05
N ASP A 20 -5.27 -3.55 -11.57
CA ASP A 20 -6.26 -4.28 -12.38
C ASP A 20 -7.60 -3.51 -12.37
N ILE A 21 -7.56 -2.32 -12.94
CA ILE A 21 -8.66 -1.37 -13.01
C ILE A 21 -8.52 -0.54 -14.28
N ASN A 22 -9.63 -0.21 -14.89
CA ASN A 22 -9.69 0.67 -16.05
C ASN A 22 -10.44 1.95 -15.71
N GLU A 23 -10.23 2.99 -16.51
CA GLU A 23 -10.94 4.26 -16.38
C GLU A 23 -10.87 4.87 -14.99
N VAL A 24 -9.64 5.11 -14.50
CA VAL A 24 -9.39 5.81 -13.24
C VAL A 24 -9.48 7.31 -13.47
N TYR A 25 -10.40 7.95 -12.78
CA TYR A 25 -10.65 9.41 -12.83
C TYR A 25 -10.11 10.14 -11.61
N GLY A 26 -9.78 9.43 -10.54
CA GLY A 26 -9.24 10.04 -9.35
C GLY A 26 -8.70 9.03 -8.35
N MET A 27 -7.85 9.50 -7.47
CA MET A 27 -7.36 8.74 -6.32
C MET A 27 -6.92 9.66 -5.21
N GLN A 28 -7.00 9.15 -4.00
CA GLN A 28 -6.45 9.81 -2.82
C GLN A 28 -5.88 8.78 -1.85
N PHE A 29 -4.85 9.16 -1.11
CA PHE A 29 -4.23 8.28 -0.10
C PHE A 29 -3.25 9.02 0.79
N THR A 30 -2.88 8.40 1.89
CA THR A 30 -1.72 8.79 2.69
C THR A 30 -0.51 7.98 2.25
N LEU A 31 0.54 8.66 1.80
CA LEU A 31 1.83 8.07 1.41
C LEU A 31 2.83 8.22 2.55
N THR A 32 3.49 7.14 2.92
CA THR A 32 4.67 7.18 3.80
C THR A 32 5.91 6.76 3.01
N VAL A 33 6.97 7.57 3.09
CA VAL A 33 8.27 7.33 2.45
C VAL A 33 9.32 7.23 3.54
N ASN A 34 9.87 6.03 3.77
CA ASN A 34 10.84 5.74 4.81
C ASN A 34 12.25 5.65 4.25
N ASN A 35 13.24 6.22 4.95
CA ASN A 35 14.66 6.15 4.60
C ASN A 35 14.97 6.57 3.14
N ALA A 36 14.16 7.46 2.59
CA ALA A 36 14.29 8.02 1.25
C ALA A 36 13.67 9.42 1.19
N ASP A 37 14.09 10.22 0.24
CA ASP A 37 13.45 11.48 -0.11
C ASP A 37 12.45 11.25 -1.26
N LEU A 38 11.27 11.83 -1.15
CA LEU A 38 10.29 11.87 -2.23
C LEU A 38 10.74 12.90 -3.27
N ALA A 39 10.88 12.49 -4.52
CA ALA A 39 11.24 13.38 -5.62
C ALA A 39 9.98 13.81 -6.41
N ASP A 40 9.27 12.88 -7.01
CA ASP A 40 8.11 13.17 -7.84
C ASP A 40 7.06 12.06 -7.71
N ILE A 41 5.80 12.41 -8.04
CA ILE A 41 4.69 11.45 -8.20
C ILE A 41 4.02 11.69 -9.55
N TYR A 42 3.71 10.63 -10.25
CA TYR A 42 2.97 10.65 -11.51
C TYR A 42 1.73 9.76 -11.42
N VAL A 43 0.64 10.19 -12.03
CA VAL A 43 -0.53 9.36 -12.30
C VAL A 43 -0.66 9.23 -13.82
N GLY A 44 -0.49 8.00 -14.33
CA GLY A 44 -0.24 7.81 -15.75
C GLY A 44 0.97 8.63 -16.19
N ASN A 45 0.79 9.48 -17.20
CA ASN A 45 1.83 10.38 -17.72
C ASN A 45 1.80 11.79 -17.07
N THR A 46 0.92 12.04 -16.12
CA THR A 46 0.75 13.36 -15.50
C THR A 46 1.56 13.46 -14.23
N LYS A 47 2.54 14.38 -14.20
CA LYS A 47 3.25 14.74 -12.96
C LYS A 47 2.30 15.46 -12.02
N LEU A 48 2.28 15.07 -10.75
CA LEU A 48 1.51 15.75 -9.73
C LEU A 48 2.25 17.03 -9.28
N GLU A 49 1.48 18.07 -9.07
CA GLU A 49 1.95 19.37 -8.60
C GLU A 49 1.75 19.51 -7.07
N ASP A 50 2.29 20.56 -6.49
CA ASP A 50 2.17 20.87 -5.06
C ASP A 50 0.72 20.98 -4.57
N THR A 51 -0.23 21.26 -5.48
CA THR A 51 -1.67 21.28 -5.17
C THR A 51 -2.26 19.90 -4.95
N ASN A 52 -1.60 18.85 -5.44
CA ASN A 52 -2.00 17.45 -5.31
C ASN A 52 -1.35 16.74 -4.12
N ILE A 53 -0.25 17.32 -3.60
CA ILE A 53 0.60 16.68 -2.59
C ILE A 53 0.79 17.64 -1.42
N ALA A 54 0.39 17.21 -0.22
CA ALA A 54 0.66 17.98 1.00
C ALA A 54 1.57 17.17 1.94
N LYS A 55 2.69 17.79 2.36
CA LYS A 55 3.57 17.18 3.36
C LYS A 55 2.97 17.37 4.75
N ILE A 56 2.73 16.26 5.45
CA ILE A 56 2.12 16.22 6.79
C ILE A 56 3.19 16.11 7.87
N SER A 57 4.22 15.33 7.62
CA SER A 57 5.39 15.15 8.49
C SER A 57 6.63 14.88 7.66
N ASP A 58 7.77 14.57 8.29
CA ASP A 58 9.04 14.34 7.59
C ASP A 58 8.97 13.26 6.52
N ASN A 59 8.16 12.22 6.75
CA ASN A 59 8.04 11.07 5.86
C ASN A 59 6.60 10.79 5.41
N THR A 60 5.63 11.65 5.75
CA THR A 60 4.20 11.40 5.48
C THR A 60 3.62 12.50 4.60
N TYR A 61 2.93 12.10 3.56
CA TYR A 61 2.30 12.96 2.58
C TYR A 61 0.84 12.54 2.37
N THR A 62 -0.04 13.48 2.10
CA THR A 62 -1.34 13.18 1.50
C THR A 62 -1.28 13.48 0.02
N VAL A 63 -1.84 12.59 -0.76
CA VAL A 63 -1.92 12.70 -2.22
C VAL A 63 -3.39 12.68 -2.62
N SER A 64 -3.78 13.64 -3.48
CA SER A 64 -5.12 13.71 -4.07
C SER A 64 -5.01 14.16 -5.50
N TRP A 65 -5.57 13.36 -6.41
CA TRP A 65 -5.56 13.64 -7.85
C TRP A 65 -6.91 13.29 -8.47
N ASN A 66 -7.36 14.10 -9.40
CA ASN A 66 -8.49 13.81 -10.27
C ASN A 66 -8.31 14.46 -11.64
N ASP A 67 -8.88 13.84 -12.68
CA ASP A 67 -8.88 14.35 -14.03
C ASP A 67 -10.23 14.02 -14.70
N ILE A 68 -10.63 14.80 -15.69
CA ILE A 68 -11.80 14.55 -16.54
C ILE A 68 -11.55 13.43 -17.55
N ASN A 69 -10.27 13.14 -17.83
CA ASN A 69 -9.84 12.05 -18.69
C ASN A 69 -9.37 10.88 -17.83
N ALA A 70 -9.93 9.71 -18.07
CA ALA A 70 -9.51 8.51 -17.37
C ALA A 70 -8.10 8.09 -17.72
N VAL A 71 -7.35 7.60 -16.74
CA VAL A 71 -6.09 6.89 -16.95
C VAL A 71 -6.31 5.39 -16.85
N SER A 72 -5.48 4.61 -17.56
CA SER A 72 -5.51 3.16 -17.48
C SER A 72 -4.87 2.65 -16.19
N GLY A 73 -5.19 1.42 -15.78
CA GLY A 73 -4.54 0.77 -14.65
C GLY A 73 -3.08 0.36 -14.89
N LYS A 74 -2.62 0.39 -16.15
CA LYS A 74 -1.21 0.15 -16.48
C LYS A 74 -0.40 1.41 -16.17
N GLU A 75 0.72 1.23 -15.46
CA GLU A 75 1.57 2.35 -15.01
C GLU A 75 0.74 3.46 -14.34
N LEU A 76 -0.28 3.03 -13.56
CA LEU A 76 -1.25 3.92 -12.97
C LEU A 76 -0.61 4.96 -12.05
N LEU A 77 0.34 4.54 -11.23
CA LEU A 77 1.03 5.38 -10.27
C LEU A 77 2.52 5.13 -10.34
N THR A 78 3.31 6.19 -10.54
CA THR A 78 4.78 6.13 -10.45
C THR A 78 5.26 7.10 -9.39
N ILE A 79 6.05 6.59 -8.45
CA ILE A 79 6.64 7.38 -7.36
C ILE A 79 8.15 7.37 -7.54
N HIS A 80 8.75 8.55 -7.67
CA HIS A 80 10.19 8.73 -7.73
C HIS A 80 10.72 9.02 -6.33
N VAL A 81 11.69 8.23 -5.89
CA VAL A 81 12.36 8.39 -4.60
C VAL A 81 13.88 8.38 -4.75
N VAL A 82 14.56 9.00 -3.77
CA VAL A 82 16.01 8.92 -3.62
C VAL A 82 16.31 8.21 -2.30
N PRO A 83 16.62 6.90 -2.31
CA PRO A 83 16.88 6.15 -1.10
C PRO A 83 18.15 6.63 -0.39
N ASN A 84 18.15 6.67 0.94
CA ASN A 84 19.32 7.05 1.75
C ASN A 84 20.36 5.93 1.86
N ALA A 85 19.93 4.68 1.68
CA ALA A 85 20.74 3.47 1.65
C ALA A 85 20.17 2.46 0.65
N ASN A 86 20.96 1.47 0.25
CA ASN A 86 20.45 0.35 -0.55
C ASN A 86 19.39 -0.40 0.25
N THR A 87 18.23 -0.64 -0.36
CA THR A 87 17.05 -1.18 0.31
C THR A 87 16.11 -1.82 -0.70
N ASN A 88 14.93 -2.26 -0.29
CA ASN A 88 13.89 -2.75 -1.20
C ASN A 88 12.72 -1.77 -1.25
N VAL A 89 11.93 -1.85 -2.32
CA VAL A 89 10.76 -0.98 -2.52
C VAL A 89 9.78 -1.05 -1.35
N SER A 90 9.50 -2.24 -0.82
CA SER A 90 8.56 -2.45 0.29
C SER A 90 8.99 -1.80 1.61
N ASP A 91 10.29 -1.54 1.79
CA ASP A 91 10.84 -0.91 2.98
C ASP A 91 10.76 0.62 2.92
N VAL A 92 10.60 1.15 1.70
CA VAL A 92 10.59 2.59 1.43
C VAL A 92 9.17 3.15 1.35
N ILE A 93 8.24 2.48 0.67
CA ILE A 93 6.92 3.03 0.34
C ILE A 93 5.80 2.23 0.99
N SER A 94 4.88 2.95 1.63
CA SER A 94 3.58 2.41 2.05
C SER A 94 2.45 3.40 1.81
N ILE A 95 1.24 2.86 1.59
CA ILE A 95 0.00 3.62 1.47
C ILE A 95 -0.93 3.22 2.61
N SER A 96 -1.61 4.20 3.18
CA SER A 96 -2.57 4.01 4.27
C SER A 96 -3.75 4.98 4.18
N SER A 97 -4.72 4.80 5.06
CA SER A 97 -5.85 5.71 5.28
C SER A 97 -5.70 6.56 6.55
N ASN A 98 -4.48 6.74 7.05
CA ASN A 98 -4.26 7.37 8.37
C ASN A 98 -4.64 8.85 8.42
N VAL A 99 -4.42 9.60 7.33
CA VAL A 99 -4.79 11.02 7.21
C VAL A 99 -5.87 11.20 6.17
N THR A 100 -5.69 10.62 5.00
CA THR A 100 -6.65 10.63 3.88
C THR A 100 -6.98 9.20 3.51
N SER A 101 -8.26 8.87 3.35
CA SER A 101 -8.72 7.54 2.93
C SER A 101 -8.00 7.09 1.66
N ALA A 102 -7.50 5.86 1.65
CA ALA A 102 -6.85 5.28 0.48
C ALA A 102 -7.91 4.74 -0.49
N GLU A 103 -8.30 5.56 -1.46
CA GLU A 103 -9.42 5.33 -2.39
C GLU A 103 -9.03 5.62 -3.82
N VAL A 104 -9.69 4.92 -4.74
CA VAL A 104 -9.62 5.14 -6.19
C VAL A 104 -11.05 5.29 -6.72
N TYR A 105 -11.23 6.21 -7.66
CA TYR A 105 -12.50 6.50 -8.30
C TYR A 105 -12.43 6.09 -9.77
N SER A 106 -13.31 5.19 -10.20
CA SER A 106 -13.24 4.58 -11.53
C SER A 106 -14.61 4.37 -12.17
N GLY A 107 -14.60 4.23 -13.50
CA GLY A 107 -15.77 4.05 -14.33
C GLY A 107 -16.63 5.31 -14.44
N GLU A 108 -17.57 5.34 -15.39
CA GLU A 108 -18.45 6.48 -15.65
C GLU A 108 -19.28 6.93 -14.44
N THR A 109 -19.57 6.01 -13.51
CA THR A 109 -20.33 6.30 -12.27
C THR A 109 -19.45 6.70 -11.10
N LEU A 110 -18.14 6.84 -11.29
CA LEU A 110 -17.14 7.13 -10.26
C LEU A 110 -17.25 6.20 -9.04
N SER A 111 -17.34 4.90 -9.31
CA SER A 111 -17.36 3.90 -8.25
C SER A 111 -16.10 3.99 -7.41
N THR A 112 -16.28 4.02 -6.08
CA THR A 112 -15.16 4.10 -5.13
C THR A 112 -14.63 2.71 -4.82
N GLY A 113 -13.33 2.52 -5.02
CA GLY A 113 -12.58 1.32 -4.63
C GLY A 113 -11.51 1.64 -3.58
N LYS A 114 -11.13 0.65 -2.77
CA LYS A 114 -10.00 0.78 -1.84
C LYS A 114 -8.68 0.69 -2.59
N LEU A 115 -7.73 1.53 -2.20
CA LEU A 115 -6.36 1.53 -2.73
C LEU A 115 -5.39 0.93 -1.72
N SER A 116 -4.62 -0.07 -2.15
CA SER A 116 -3.54 -0.66 -1.37
C SER A 116 -2.37 -1.05 -2.26
N LEU A 117 -1.14 -1.03 -1.72
CA LEU A 117 0.04 -1.49 -2.45
C LEU A 117 0.22 -3.00 -2.30
N ARG A 118 0.60 -3.64 -3.40
CA ARG A 118 1.06 -5.02 -3.44
C ARG A 118 2.41 -5.08 -4.15
N PHE A 119 3.37 -5.72 -3.53
CA PHE A 119 4.71 -5.88 -4.05
C PHE A 119 4.87 -7.30 -4.62
N ALA A 120 4.92 -7.43 -5.95
CA ALA A 120 5.22 -8.69 -6.62
C ALA A 120 6.70 -9.04 -6.46
N GLY A 121 7.02 -10.31 -6.25
CA GLY A 121 8.41 -10.75 -6.01
C GLY A 121 8.86 -10.65 -4.56
N THR A 122 8.04 -10.13 -3.65
CA THR A 122 8.11 -10.52 -2.26
C THR A 122 7.50 -11.93 -2.14
N GLU A 123 8.19 -12.92 -2.67
CA GLU A 123 8.23 -14.17 -1.98
C GLU A 123 8.95 -13.84 -0.67
N ASN A 124 8.26 -13.19 0.26
CA ASN A 124 8.68 -13.21 1.63
C ASN A 124 8.63 -14.68 2.01
N ASN A 125 9.81 -15.33 2.00
CA ASN A 125 9.97 -16.63 2.65
C ASN A 125 9.80 -16.49 4.17
N ALA A 126 9.17 -15.40 4.62
CA ALA A 126 8.92 -15.08 6.00
C ALA A 126 7.41 -14.93 6.25
N PHE A 127 6.97 -15.43 7.39
CA PHE A 127 5.64 -15.17 7.91
C PHE A 127 5.38 -13.65 8.04
N ALA A 128 4.20 -13.19 7.63
CA ALA A 128 3.76 -11.82 7.85
C ALA A 128 2.35 -11.78 8.42
N LEU A 129 2.14 -10.96 9.45
CA LEU A 129 0.83 -10.63 9.98
C LEU A 129 0.49 -9.19 9.58
N TYR A 130 -0.65 -9.01 8.92
CA TYR A 130 -1.09 -7.69 8.46
C TYR A 130 -1.98 -6.99 9.49
N GLN A 131 -2.06 -5.67 9.36
CA GLN A 131 -3.01 -4.88 10.15
C GLN A 131 -4.43 -5.36 9.89
N ASN A 132 -5.23 -5.47 10.93
CA ASN A 132 -6.64 -5.79 10.80
C ASN A 132 -7.41 -4.67 10.06
N GLU A 133 -8.40 -5.03 9.26
CA GLU A 133 -9.19 -4.10 8.46
C GLU A 133 -10.69 -4.42 8.54
N PRO A 134 -11.51 -3.39 8.87
CA PRO A 134 -11.17 -2.03 9.25
C PRO A 134 -10.47 -1.93 10.61
N ASN A 135 -9.72 -0.84 10.81
CA ASN A 135 -9.15 -0.49 12.11
C ASN A 135 -9.21 1.05 12.28
N PRO A 136 -9.95 1.61 13.25
CA PRO A 136 -10.78 0.90 14.25
C PRO A 136 -11.97 0.14 13.64
N PHE A 137 -12.52 -0.82 14.36
CA PHE A 137 -13.71 -1.55 13.99
C PHE A 137 -14.77 -1.53 15.11
N THR A 138 -16.04 -1.70 14.74
CA THR A 138 -17.15 -1.80 15.70
C THR A 138 -17.65 -3.24 15.87
N ASP A 139 -17.98 -3.90 14.77
CA ASP A 139 -18.60 -5.24 14.81
C ASP A 139 -17.68 -6.33 14.31
N LYS A 140 -17.02 -6.12 13.17
CA LYS A 140 -16.18 -7.10 12.50
C LYS A 140 -14.92 -6.45 11.96
N THR A 141 -13.84 -7.21 11.95
CA THR A 141 -12.59 -6.89 11.28
C THR A 141 -12.01 -8.15 10.65
N THR A 142 -11.29 -8.00 9.56
CA THR A 142 -10.54 -9.07 8.92
C THR A 142 -9.09 -8.97 9.37
N ILE A 143 -8.51 -10.09 9.79
CA ILE A 143 -7.09 -10.21 10.09
C ILE A 143 -6.49 -11.10 9.02
N SER A 144 -5.58 -10.55 8.22
CA SER A 144 -4.90 -11.28 7.16
C SER A 144 -3.45 -11.57 7.56
N PHE A 145 -2.93 -12.71 7.12
CA PHE A 145 -1.54 -13.10 7.32
C PHE A 145 -1.02 -13.88 6.11
N TYR A 146 0.29 -13.84 5.91
CA TYR A 146 0.98 -14.55 4.84
C TYR A 146 1.75 -15.73 5.42
N LEU A 147 1.60 -16.91 4.81
CA LEU A 147 2.43 -18.08 5.07
C LEU A 147 3.37 -18.34 3.90
N PRO A 148 4.67 -18.51 4.13
CA PRO A 148 5.65 -18.83 3.08
C PRO A 148 5.44 -20.25 2.51
N GLU A 149 4.89 -21.16 3.31
CA GLU A 149 4.55 -22.53 2.95
C GLU A 149 3.20 -22.89 3.57
N ALA A 150 2.50 -23.84 2.97
CA ALA A 150 1.26 -24.38 3.56
C ALA A 150 1.57 -25.09 4.88
N GLY A 151 0.77 -24.84 5.90
CA GLY A 151 1.01 -25.45 7.22
C GLY A 151 -0.01 -25.04 8.27
N ASP A 152 0.20 -25.55 9.48
CA ASP A 152 -0.63 -25.22 10.63
C ASP A 152 -0.22 -23.87 11.22
N ALA A 153 -1.20 -23.01 11.46
CA ALA A 153 -0.99 -21.75 12.14
C ALA A 153 -2.03 -21.55 13.26
N THR A 154 -1.66 -20.71 14.22
CA THR A 154 -2.55 -20.33 15.32
C THR A 154 -2.56 -18.80 15.44
N LEU A 155 -3.73 -18.21 15.22
CA LEU A 155 -4.00 -16.80 15.51
C LEU A 155 -4.49 -16.68 16.95
N LYS A 156 -3.87 -15.77 17.71
CA LYS A 156 -4.30 -15.43 19.07
C LYS A 156 -4.50 -13.92 19.18
N VAL A 157 -5.59 -13.51 19.81
CA VAL A 157 -5.86 -12.10 20.11
C VAL A 157 -5.90 -11.91 21.61
N PHE A 158 -5.25 -10.86 22.08
CA PHE A 158 -5.15 -10.50 23.49
C PHE A 158 -5.73 -9.10 23.70
N ASP A 159 -6.31 -8.86 24.87
CA ASP A 159 -6.66 -7.52 25.31
C ASP A 159 -5.41 -6.75 25.78
N VAL A 160 -5.60 -5.48 26.12
CA VAL A 160 -4.52 -4.59 26.58
C VAL A 160 -3.87 -5.05 27.90
N ASN A 161 -4.51 -5.94 28.66
CA ASN A 161 -4.02 -6.52 29.91
C ASN A 161 -3.30 -7.86 29.67
N GLY A 162 -3.18 -8.31 28.41
CA GLY A 162 -2.56 -9.58 28.06
C GLY A 162 -3.46 -10.81 28.24
N LYS A 163 -4.76 -10.62 28.49
CA LYS A 163 -5.71 -11.72 28.55
C LYS A 163 -6.09 -12.15 27.12
N MET A 164 -5.95 -13.44 26.83
CA MET A 164 -6.36 -14.00 25.55
C MET A 164 -7.88 -13.96 25.42
N ILE A 165 -8.40 -13.29 24.38
CA ILE A 165 -9.83 -13.11 24.10
C ILE A 165 -10.30 -13.94 22.92
N TYR A 166 -9.39 -14.35 22.04
CA TYR A 166 -9.72 -15.17 20.86
C TYR A 166 -8.54 -16.06 20.47
N THR A 167 -8.84 -17.23 19.96
CA THR A 167 -7.86 -18.11 19.31
C THR A 167 -8.50 -18.85 18.15
N ASN A 168 -7.78 -18.95 17.03
CA ASN A 168 -8.14 -19.76 15.89
C ASN A 168 -6.93 -20.59 15.46
N LYS A 169 -7.09 -21.89 15.37
CA LYS A 169 -6.05 -22.82 14.90
C LYS A 169 -6.57 -23.59 13.71
N GLY A 170 -5.77 -23.68 12.66
CA GLY A 170 -6.12 -24.40 11.44
C GLY A 170 -4.92 -24.63 10.54
N SER A 171 -5.15 -25.44 9.50
CA SER A 171 -4.21 -25.60 8.38
C SER A 171 -4.56 -24.60 7.31
N PHE A 172 -3.56 -23.86 6.85
CA PHE A 172 -3.70 -22.75 5.92
C PHE A 172 -2.81 -22.97 4.70
N GLY A 173 -3.20 -22.39 3.56
CA GLY A 173 -2.43 -22.47 2.33
C GLY A 173 -1.18 -21.57 2.34
N LYS A 174 -0.23 -21.84 1.43
CA LYS A 174 0.83 -20.88 1.09
C LYS A 174 0.17 -19.61 0.55
N GLY A 175 0.67 -18.44 0.96
CA GLY A 175 0.18 -17.14 0.52
C GLY A 175 -0.66 -16.43 1.58
N ILE A 176 -1.54 -15.53 1.14
CA ILE A 176 -2.40 -14.72 2.03
C ILE A 176 -3.60 -15.56 2.47
N ASN A 177 -3.87 -15.55 3.76
CA ASN A 177 -4.97 -16.19 4.45
C ASN A 177 -5.79 -15.17 5.25
#